data_de274b32af188ec05ebeb3bec6738957
#
_entry.id   de274b32af188ec05ebeb3bec6738957
#
_cell.length_a   1.000
_cell.length_b   1.000
_cell.length_c   1.000
_cell.angle_alpha   90.00
_cell.angle_beta   90.00
_cell.angle_gamma   90.00
#
_symmetry.space_group_name_H-M   'P 1'
#
loop_
_entity.id
_entity.type
_entity.pdbx_description
1 polymer ?
#
loop_
_entity_poly.entity_id
_entity_poly.type
_entity_poly.pdbx_seq_one_letter_code
_entity_poly.pdbx_strand_id
1 'polypeptide(L)'
;MRVTKPPTHLDGDPISLGEGNTPVIRSRWLGPHLGLRNLWFKLEQVNPTGSYKDRFAARFVTRHHDHGHPFVLATSSGNTGASLAAYSAAAGLPCIVCVPVEAPEAKLVQIRAYGARIVRVRGMLDTPAAVRILIDRLATVCASFGMPLGTSAYEIAPEAMAGIEPLGAELANVPSGSPDRIFAPIGGGGLLTAIFRGLPNPTSLTGHANRAIRIHGVQPSGNDTVVGPLRAGKDTARTLGAGEAHTAISGLGVPIDLDATRALHAIRSTGGDGHLVADSSVWDAQAMLARHEGLFIEPAGSTSVAGLIDAARAGQIGADDHVICVLTGHGFKDGPASIRLADHHPLDPAILDATDLTGEYFARILN
;
A
#
# COMPACT_ATOMS: atom_id res chain seq x y z
N MET A 1 8.20 20.84 -29.54
CA MET A 1 8.84 21.46 -28.38
C MET A 1 10.07 20.63 -28.05
N ARG A 2 11.29 21.16 -28.26
CA ARG A 2 12.51 20.43 -27.81
C ARG A 2 12.54 20.50 -26.29
N VAL A 3 12.42 19.37 -25.63
CA VAL A 3 12.66 19.25 -24.20
C VAL A 3 14.16 19.54 -24.02
N THR A 4 14.48 20.70 -23.52
CA THR A 4 15.83 21.02 -23.08
C THR A 4 16.16 20.05 -21.92
N LYS A 5 17.31 19.38 -21.99
CA LYS A 5 17.80 18.51 -20.90
C LYS A 5 17.77 19.35 -19.62
N PRO A 6 17.09 18.87 -18.54
CA PRO A 6 17.08 19.61 -17.28
C PRO A 6 18.53 19.78 -16.78
N PRO A 7 18.80 20.80 -15.96
CA PRO A 7 20.11 20.96 -15.34
C PRO A 7 20.45 19.65 -14.59
N THR A 8 21.68 19.21 -14.75
CA THR A 8 22.23 18.03 -14.10
C THR A 8 21.95 18.10 -12.60
N HIS A 9 21.23 17.08 -12.05
CA HIS A 9 21.19 16.85 -10.61
C HIS A 9 22.63 16.84 -10.08
N LEU A 10 22.82 17.28 -8.84
CA LEU A 10 24.11 17.18 -8.17
C LEU A 10 24.53 15.71 -8.24
N ASP A 11 25.61 15.43 -8.96
CA ASP A 11 26.08 14.06 -9.21
C ASP A 11 26.31 13.35 -7.85
N GLY A 12 25.59 12.24 -7.65
CA GLY A 12 25.74 11.36 -6.49
C GLY A 12 24.68 11.45 -5.40
N ASP A 13 23.76 12.43 -5.44
CA ASP A 13 22.66 12.48 -4.46
C ASP A 13 21.48 11.57 -4.90
N PRO A 14 20.88 10.81 -3.97
CA PRO A 14 19.72 9.97 -4.29
C PRO A 14 18.54 10.84 -4.71
N ILE A 15 17.76 10.38 -5.70
CA ILE A 15 16.49 11.00 -6.08
C ILE A 15 15.48 10.76 -4.95
N SER A 16 15.24 11.77 -4.14
CA SER A 16 14.31 11.73 -3.01
C SER A 16 13.37 12.93 -3.04
N LEU A 17 12.14 12.70 -2.65
CA LEU A 17 11.11 13.74 -2.41
C LEU A 17 10.76 13.84 -0.92
N GLY A 18 11.54 13.19 -0.04
CA GLY A 18 11.33 13.18 1.40
C GLY A 18 10.45 12.00 1.88
N GLU A 19 10.44 10.90 1.12
CA GLU A 19 9.74 9.66 1.50
C GLU A 19 10.37 8.99 2.71
N GLY A 20 9.55 8.22 3.44
CA GLY A 20 9.99 7.50 4.63
C GLY A 20 9.87 8.32 5.92
N ASN A 21 10.31 7.73 7.03
CA ASN A 21 10.20 8.31 8.38
C ASN A 21 8.78 8.84 8.69
N THR A 22 7.77 8.13 8.18
CA THR A 22 6.38 8.55 8.30
C THR A 22 5.91 8.48 9.75
N PRO A 23 4.98 9.34 10.18
CA PRO A 23 4.49 9.36 11.55
C PRO A 23 3.85 8.05 12.00
N VAL A 24 3.95 7.79 13.31
CA VAL A 24 3.15 6.80 14.01
C VAL A 24 2.28 7.53 15.03
N ILE A 25 0.98 7.33 14.97
CA ILE A 25 0.03 7.98 15.87
C ILE A 25 -0.80 6.95 16.63
N ARG A 26 -1.18 7.29 17.86
CA ARG A 26 -2.03 6.45 18.70
C ARG A 26 -3.49 6.56 18.27
N SER A 27 -4.20 5.42 18.20
CA SER A 27 -5.65 5.41 18.06
C SER A 27 -6.33 6.10 19.25
N ARG A 28 -7.30 6.95 18.97
CA ARG A 28 -8.05 7.69 19.99
C ARG A 28 -9.43 7.10 20.22
N TRP A 29 -10.01 6.49 19.21
CA TRP A 29 -11.37 5.94 19.26
C TRP A 29 -11.40 4.42 19.03
N LEU A 30 -10.77 3.93 17.97
CA LEU A 30 -10.87 2.52 17.58
C LEU A 30 -10.23 1.58 18.62
N GLY A 31 -9.05 1.95 19.15
CA GLY A 31 -8.40 1.19 20.21
C GLY A 31 -9.29 1.01 21.44
N PRO A 32 -9.75 2.09 22.08
CA PRO A 32 -10.72 2.02 23.18
C PRO A 32 -12.01 1.26 22.84
N HIS A 33 -12.56 1.47 21.64
CA HIS A 33 -13.76 0.78 21.16
C HIS A 33 -13.58 -0.75 21.07
N LEU A 34 -12.39 -1.21 20.72
CA LEU A 34 -12.02 -2.63 20.67
C LEU A 34 -11.45 -3.16 21.98
N GLY A 35 -11.35 -2.35 23.03
CA GLY A 35 -10.71 -2.72 24.29
C GLY A 35 -9.19 -2.82 24.22
N LEU A 36 -8.55 -2.26 23.19
CA LEU A 36 -7.11 -2.27 22.99
C LEU A 36 -6.47 -0.97 23.52
N ARG A 37 -5.58 -1.11 24.50
CA ARG A 37 -4.93 0.06 25.14
C ARG A 37 -3.79 0.66 24.31
N ASN A 38 -3.18 -0.12 23.44
CA ASN A 38 -1.97 0.25 22.70
C ASN A 38 -2.10 -0.01 21.19
N LEU A 39 -3.16 0.55 20.56
CA LEU A 39 -3.33 0.53 19.11
C LEU A 39 -2.73 1.80 18.49
N TRP A 40 -1.92 1.61 17.43
CA TRP A 40 -1.24 2.68 16.71
C TRP A 40 -1.37 2.52 15.20
N PHE A 41 -1.20 3.61 14.47
CA PHE A 41 -1.25 3.65 13.01
C PHE A 41 0.06 4.19 12.45
N LYS A 42 0.70 3.44 11.54
CA LYS A 42 1.82 3.90 10.72
C LYS A 42 1.29 4.56 9.47
N LEU A 43 1.54 5.85 9.30
CA LEU A 43 0.90 6.70 8.30
C LEU A 43 1.69 6.74 6.98
N GLU A 44 1.73 5.64 6.23
CA GLU A 44 2.42 5.59 4.93
C GLU A 44 1.72 6.41 3.83
N GLN A 45 0.47 6.79 4.04
CA GLN A 45 -0.28 7.68 3.13
C GLN A 45 0.26 9.12 3.09
N VAL A 46 1.12 9.52 4.03
CA VAL A 46 1.72 10.87 4.03
C VAL A 46 3.02 10.97 3.24
N ASN A 47 3.48 9.87 2.64
CA ASN A 47 4.57 9.95 1.67
C ASN A 47 4.21 10.91 0.52
N PRO A 48 5.20 11.49 -0.19
CA PRO A 48 5.01 12.59 -1.16
C PRO A 48 3.93 12.39 -2.22
N THR A 49 3.77 11.16 -2.77
CA THR A 49 2.70 10.88 -3.74
C THR A 49 1.45 10.29 -3.11
N GLY A 50 1.41 10.14 -1.79
CA GLY A 50 0.28 9.62 -1.04
C GLY A 50 0.31 8.11 -0.80
N SER A 51 1.45 7.43 -0.89
CA SER A 51 1.55 6.00 -0.55
C SER A 51 2.98 5.53 -0.27
N TYR A 52 3.12 4.37 0.40
CA TYR A 52 4.40 3.72 0.68
C TYR A 52 5.22 3.37 -0.58
N LYS A 53 4.60 3.40 -1.76
CA LYS A 53 5.28 3.10 -3.03
C LYS A 53 6.39 4.10 -3.37
N ASP A 54 6.38 5.25 -2.75
CA ASP A 54 7.44 6.26 -2.90
C ASP A 54 8.80 5.72 -2.47
N ARG A 55 8.85 4.90 -1.42
CA ARG A 55 10.08 4.23 -0.97
C ARG A 55 10.70 3.33 -2.04
N PHE A 56 9.84 2.60 -2.78
CA PHE A 56 10.26 1.82 -3.94
C PHE A 56 10.71 2.71 -5.09
N ALA A 57 9.90 3.73 -5.42
CA ALA A 57 10.14 4.60 -6.57
C ALA A 57 11.43 5.42 -6.43
N ALA A 58 11.71 5.96 -5.24
CA ALA A 58 12.95 6.67 -4.94
C ALA A 58 14.18 5.83 -5.31
N ARG A 59 14.24 4.61 -4.77
CA ARG A 59 15.38 3.70 -5.02
C ARG A 59 15.45 3.22 -6.47
N PHE A 60 14.29 2.90 -7.08
CA PHE A 60 14.21 2.47 -8.47
C PHE A 60 14.70 3.55 -9.42
N VAL A 61 14.22 4.78 -9.27
CA VAL A 61 14.54 5.90 -10.16
C VAL A 61 15.98 6.40 -9.96
N THR A 62 16.46 6.44 -8.71
CA THR A 62 17.89 6.75 -8.43
C THR A 62 18.79 5.81 -9.22
N ARG A 63 18.56 4.50 -9.13
CA ARG A 63 19.38 3.52 -9.87
C ARG A 63 19.25 3.66 -11.39
N HIS A 64 18.03 3.97 -11.91
CA HIS A 64 17.85 4.24 -13.33
C HIS A 64 18.67 5.45 -13.80
N HIS A 65 18.67 6.50 -13.01
CA HIS A 65 19.45 7.72 -13.26
C HIS A 65 20.96 7.42 -13.24
N ASP A 66 21.44 6.76 -12.19
CA ASP A 66 22.88 6.44 -11.99
C ASP A 66 23.44 5.55 -13.09
N HIS A 67 22.62 4.64 -13.65
CA HIS A 67 23.02 3.77 -14.76
C HIS A 67 22.82 4.42 -16.14
N GLY A 68 22.29 5.64 -16.21
CA GLY A 68 22.03 6.34 -17.47
C GLY A 68 20.94 5.67 -18.33
N HIS A 69 19.97 4.97 -17.70
CA HIS A 69 18.89 4.33 -18.42
C HIS A 69 18.02 5.38 -19.15
N PRO A 70 17.55 5.11 -20.38
CA PRO A 70 16.91 6.13 -21.21
C PRO A 70 15.50 6.54 -20.77
N PHE A 71 14.80 5.68 -20.02
CA PHE A 71 13.44 5.93 -19.53
C PHE A 71 13.07 4.93 -18.42
N VAL A 72 11.98 5.20 -17.70
CA VAL A 72 11.33 4.27 -16.78
C VAL A 72 10.12 3.65 -17.47
N LEU A 73 10.03 2.30 -17.46
CA LEU A 73 8.85 1.56 -17.91
C LEU A 73 8.18 0.88 -16.72
N ALA A 74 6.89 1.13 -16.52
CA ALA A 74 6.10 0.60 -15.41
C ALA A 74 4.81 -0.06 -15.88
N THR A 75 4.24 -0.95 -15.04
CA THR A 75 2.95 -1.61 -15.29
C THR A 75 2.03 -1.46 -14.08
N SER A 76 1.44 -0.28 -13.88
CA SER A 76 0.50 -0.05 -12.78
C SER A 76 -0.31 1.21 -12.99
N SER A 77 -1.63 1.11 -12.99
CA SER A 77 -2.54 2.26 -12.96
C SER A 77 -2.71 2.90 -11.56
N GLY A 78 -2.13 2.28 -10.52
CA GLY A 78 -2.27 2.68 -9.11
C GLY A 78 -1.02 3.36 -8.54
N ASN A 79 -0.81 3.11 -7.25
CA ASN A 79 0.23 3.77 -6.45
C ASN A 79 1.65 3.61 -7.01
N THR A 80 2.02 2.44 -7.54
CA THR A 80 3.35 2.23 -8.14
C THR A 80 3.57 3.11 -9.36
N GLY A 81 2.59 3.17 -10.28
CA GLY A 81 2.70 4.02 -11.47
C GLY A 81 2.77 5.51 -11.13
N ALA A 82 1.96 5.96 -10.16
CA ALA A 82 1.99 7.35 -9.71
C ALA A 82 3.33 7.73 -9.05
N SER A 83 3.86 6.87 -8.18
CA SER A 83 5.16 7.12 -7.54
C SER A 83 6.30 7.12 -8.57
N LEU A 84 6.36 6.13 -9.46
CA LEU A 84 7.39 6.09 -10.52
C LEU A 84 7.31 7.32 -11.44
N ALA A 85 6.10 7.77 -11.79
CA ALA A 85 5.93 8.99 -12.60
C ALA A 85 6.47 10.22 -11.87
N ALA A 86 6.19 10.40 -10.58
CA ALA A 86 6.66 11.53 -9.78
C ALA A 86 8.18 11.58 -9.66
N TYR A 87 8.79 10.47 -9.26
CA TYR A 87 10.24 10.38 -9.08
C TYR A 87 10.99 10.48 -10.41
N SER A 88 10.42 9.92 -11.51
CA SER A 88 10.97 10.11 -12.85
C SER A 88 10.94 11.56 -13.29
N ALA A 89 9.84 12.28 -12.99
CA ALA A 89 9.75 13.73 -13.27
C ALA A 89 10.83 14.50 -12.48
N ALA A 90 11.03 14.19 -11.20
CA ALA A 90 12.07 14.78 -10.38
C ALA A 90 13.49 14.50 -10.92
N ALA A 91 13.71 13.30 -11.47
CA ALA A 91 14.98 12.89 -12.08
C ALA A 91 15.17 13.40 -13.52
N GLY A 92 14.16 14.06 -14.13
CA GLY A 92 14.20 14.42 -15.54
C GLY A 92 14.17 13.23 -16.50
N LEU A 93 13.76 12.05 -16.06
CA LEU A 93 13.67 10.83 -16.85
C LEU A 93 12.28 10.69 -17.50
N PRO A 94 12.19 10.33 -18.78
CA PRO A 94 10.92 9.95 -19.38
C PRO A 94 10.32 8.74 -18.64
N CYS A 95 9.01 8.78 -18.39
CA CYS A 95 8.29 7.68 -17.77
C CYS A 95 7.15 7.19 -18.66
N ILE A 96 7.05 5.88 -18.85
CA ILE A 96 5.99 5.21 -19.61
C ILE A 96 5.28 4.25 -18.65
N VAL A 97 3.95 4.34 -18.57
CA VAL A 97 3.15 3.48 -17.69
C VAL A 97 2.13 2.70 -18.52
N CYS A 98 2.28 1.38 -18.56
CA CYS A 98 1.31 0.47 -19.15
C CYS A 98 0.17 0.20 -18.16
N VAL A 99 -1.07 0.41 -18.60
CA VAL A 99 -2.26 0.26 -17.77
C VAL A 99 -3.35 -0.54 -18.52
N PRO A 100 -4.27 -1.21 -17.80
CA PRO A 100 -5.43 -1.82 -18.45
C PRO A 100 -6.24 -0.77 -19.23
N VAL A 101 -6.83 -1.17 -20.35
CA VAL A 101 -7.66 -0.26 -21.16
C VAL A 101 -8.87 0.24 -20.35
N GLU A 102 -9.36 -0.56 -19.41
CA GLU A 102 -10.47 -0.30 -18.50
C GLU A 102 -10.09 0.58 -17.30
N ALA A 103 -8.80 0.91 -17.13
CA ALA A 103 -8.36 1.72 -15.98
C ALA A 103 -9.12 3.05 -15.92
N PRO A 104 -9.80 3.37 -14.78
CA PRO A 104 -10.57 4.59 -14.64
C PRO A 104 -9.69 5.85 -14.82
N GLU A 105 -10.19 6.85 -15.55
CA GLU A 105 -9.46 8.12 -15.76
C GLU A 105 -9.03 8.78 -14.45
N ALA A 106 -9.88 8.75 -13.43
CA ALA A 106 -9.59 9.31 -12.12
C ALA A 106 -8.28 8.76 -11.49
N LYS A 107 -7.95 7.48 -11.73
CA LYS A 107 -6.69 6.87 -11.25
C LYS A 107 -5.47 7.31 -12.06
N LEU A 108 -5.68 7.76 -13.30
CA LEU A 108 -4.60 8.15 -14.21
C LEU A 108 -4.25 9.65 -14.11
N VAL A 109 -5.09 10.44 -13.43
CA VAL A 109 -4.90 11.90 -13.31
C VAL A 109 -3.53 12.22 -12.71
N GLN A 110 -3.17 11.59 -11.59
CA GLN A 110 -1.89 11.85 -10.92
C GLN A 110 -0.69 11.45 -11.80
N ILE A 111 -0.75 10.28 -12.47
CA ILE A 111 0.30 9.78 -13.36
C ILE A 111 0.52 10.76 -14.52
N ARG A 112 -0.58 11.26 -15.11
CA ARG A 112 -0.53 12.25 -16.22
C ARG A 112 -0.04 13.60 -15.77
N ALA A 113 -0.43 14.05 -14.56
CA ALA A 113 0.02 15.33 -14.01
C ALA A 113 1.54 15.41 -13.86
N TYR A 114 2.20 14.29 -13.56
CA TYR A 114 3.66 14.19 -13.53
C TYR A 114 4.31 14.05 -14.90
N GLY A 115 3.54 14.08 -15.99
CA GLY A 115 4.04 14.05 -17.37
C GLY A 115 4.37 12.67 -17.92
N ALA A 116 4.03 11.58 -17.22
CA ALA A 116 4.24 10.23 -17.72
C ALA A 116 3.33 9.92 -18.92
N ARG A 117 3.87 9.15 -19.87
CA ARG A 117 3.12 8.63 -21.02
C ARG A 117 2.36 7.39 -20.64
N ILE A 118 1.05 7.35 -20.89
CA ILE A 118 0.21 6.18 -20.60
C ILE A 118 0.01 5.38 -21.88
N VAL A 119 0.23 4.07 -21.76
CA VAL A 119 -0.08 3.07 -22.79
C VAL A 119 -1.20 2.18 -22.26
N ARG A 120 -2.38 2.23 -22.89
CA ARG A 120 -3.52 1.37 -22.54
C ARG A 120 -3.40 0.03 -23.25
N VAL A 121 -3.41 -1.06 -22.47
CA VAL A 121 -3.23 -2.44 -22.95
C VAL A 121 -4.53 -3.23 -22.80
N ARG A 122 -5.03 -3.79 -23.91
CA ARG A 122 -6.19 -4.69 -23.91
C ARG A 122 -5.81 -6.06 -23.35
N GLY A 123 -6.72 -6.66 -22.61
CA GLY A 123 -6.55 -8.01 -22.07
C GLY A 123 -5.48 -8.15 -20.99
N MET A 124 -5.00 -7.03 -20.46
CA MET A 124 -3.91 -7.01 -19.47
C MET A 124 -4.21 -7.79 -18.19
N LEU A 125 -5.48 -7.80 -17.77
CA LEU A 125 -5.94 -8.42 -16.52
C LEU A 125 -6.98 -9.52 -16.73
N ASP A 126 -7.21 -9.99 -17.96
CA ASP A 126 -8.26 -10.96 -18.27
C ASP A 126 -8.09 -12.30 -17.55
N THR A 127 -6.86 -12.73 -17.38
CA THR A 127 -6.53 -13.96 -16.66
C THR A 127 -5.19 -13.83 -15.94
N PRO A 128 -4.92 -14.64 -14.90
CA PRO A 128 -3.61 -14.69 -14.25
C PRO A 128 -2.46 -14.98 -15.25
N ALA A 129 -2.71 -15.81 -16.26
CA ALA A 129 -1.74 -16.09 -17.32
C ALA A 129 -1.46 -14.85 -18.18
N ALA A 130 -2.49 -14.04 -18.50
CA ALA A 130 -2.33 -12.81 -19.26
C ALA A 130 -1.45 -11.78 -18.50
N VAL A 131 -1.64 -11.68 -17.18
CA VAL A 131 -0.78 -10.86 -16.31
C VAL A 131 0.68 -11.30 -16.39
N ARG A 132 0.95 -12.61 -16.29
CA ARG A 132 2.32 -13.16 -16.37
C ARG A 132 2.94 -12.87 -17.74
N ILE A 133 2.23 -13.19 -18.82
CA ILE A 133 2.68 -12.93 -20.19
C ILE A 133 3.03 -11.46 -20.42
N LEU A 134 2.21 -10.54 -19.90
CA LEU A 134 2.48 -9.12 -20.02
C LEU A 134 3.76 -8.72 -19.28
N ILE A 135 3.91 -9.16 -18.02
CA ILE A 135 5.11 -8.88 -17.21
C ILE A 135 6.36 -9.38 -17.96
N ASP A 136 6.33 -10.62 -18.46
CA ASP A 136 7.47 -11.23 -19.17
C ASP A 136 7.82 -10.46 -20.47
N ARG A 137 6.80 -10.04 -21.22
CA ARG A 137 7.01 -9.20 -22.43
C ARG A 137 7.62 -7.84 -22.10
N LEU A 138 7.09 -7.14 -21.09
CA LEU A 138 7.63 -5.84 -20.69
C LEU A 138 9.03 -5.98 -20.09
N ALA A 139 9.31 -7.04 -19.34
CA ALA A 139 10.64 -7.35 -18.83
C ALA A 139 11.63 -7.61 -19.99
N THR A 140 11.21 -8.35 -21.05
CA THR A 140 12.01 -8.55 -22.25
C THR A 140 12.32 -7.23 -22.98
N VAL A 141 11.32 -6.34 -23.09
CA VAL A 141 11.55 -5.00 -23.64
C VAL A 141 12.55 -4.22 -22.79
N CYS A 142 12.40 -4.20 -21.47
CA CYS A 142 13.34 -3.54 -20.58
C CYS A 142 14.77 -4.10 -20.73
N ALA A 143 14.89 -5.43 -20.78
CA ALA A 143 16.18 -6.11 -20.94
C ALA A 143 16.91 -5.71 -22.24
N SER A 144 16.17 -5.45 -23.32
CA SER A 144 16.78 -4.98 -24.59
C SER A 144 17.41 -3.57 -24.47
N PHE A 145 17.05 -2.81 -23.44
CA PHE A 145 17.66 -1.53 -23.08
C PHE A 145 18.60 -1.63 -21.86
N GLY A 146 18.88 -2.85 -21.38
CA GLY A 146 19.73 -3.08 -20.20
C GLY A 146 19.14 -2.56 -18.88
N MET A 147 17.81 -2.41 -18.78
CA MET A 147 17.14 -1.84 -17.62
C MET A 147 16.11 -2.79 -17.00
N PRO A 148 15.79 -2.67 -15.68
CA PRO A 148 14.73 -3.43 -15.05
C PRO A 148 13.33 -2.84 -15.33
N LEU A 149 12.30 -3.69 -15.20
CA LEU A 149 10.90 -3.27 -15.27
C LEU A 149 10.44 -2.67 -13.93
N GLY A 150 9.74 -1.52 -13.97
CA GLY A 150 9.19 -0.82 -12.83
C GLY A 150 7.92 -1.49 -12.26
N THR A 151 8.09 -2.67 -11.66
CA THR A 151 7.03 -3.41 -10.97
C THR A 151 7.46 -3.68 -9.53
N SER A 152 6.65 -3.26 -8.55
CA SER A 152 6.99 -3.35 -7.13
C SER A 152 6.81 -4.78 -6.59
N ALA A 153 7.70 -5.67 -7.00
CA ALA A 153 7.82 -7.04 -6.54
C ALA A 153 9.31 -7.46 -6.48
N TYR A 154 9.69 -8.21 -5.46
CA TYR A 154 11.07 -8.74 -5.31
C TYR A 154 11.47 -9.68 -6.45
N GLU A 155 10.51 -10.41 -7.02
CA GLU A 155 10.74 -11.27 -8.18
C GLU A 155 11.28 -10.46 -9.38
N ILE A 156 10.85 -9.20 -9.53
CA ILE A 156 11.10 -8.39 -10.73
C ILE A 156 12.15 -7.31 -10.48
N ALA A 157 12.06 -6.60 -9.38
CA ALA A 157 12.93 -5.46 -9.05
C ALA A 157 13.44 -5.53 -7.58
N PRO A 158 14.20 -6.59 -7.22
CA PRO A 158 14.58 -6.85 -5.82
C PRO A 158 15.35 -5.70 -5.18
N GLU A 159 16.25 -5.07 -5.94
CA GLU A 159 17.05 -3.96 -5.43
C GLU A 159 16.23 -2.71 -5.15
N ALA A 160 15.20 -2.45 -5.95
CA ALA A 160 14.29 -1.33 -5.71
C ALA A 160 13.33 -1.62 -4.55
N MET A 161 12.88 -2.87 -4.41
CA MET A 161 12.05 -3.31 -3.29
C MET A 161 12.77 -3.14 -1.94
N ALA A 162 14.11 -3.25 -1.91
CA ALA A 162 14.89 -2.95 -0.72
C ALA A 162 14.75 -1.48 -0.26
N GLY A 163 14.23 -0.57 -1.09
CA GLY A 163 13.85 0.78 -0.67
C GLY A 163 12.68 0.83 0.31
N ILE A 164 11.87 -0.23 0.38
CA ILE A 164 10.76 -0.34 1.35
C ILE A 164 11.23 -0.95 2.68
N GLU A 165 12.33 -1.70 2.70
CA GLU A 165 12.83 -2.40 3.90
C GLU A 165 13.04 -1.49 5.13
N PRO A 166 13.49 -0.21 5.00
CA PRO A 166 13.59 0.70 6.15
C PRO A 166 12.29 0.85 6.94
N LEU A 167 11.13 0.61 6.33
CA LEU A 167 9.84 0.61 7.03
C LEU A 167 9.80 -0.43 8.17
N GLY A 168 10.43 -1.61 8.01
CA GLY A 168 10.53 -2.61 9.06
C GLY A 168 11.30 -2.09 10.27
N ALA A 169 12.44 -1.43 10.05
CA ALA A 169 13.22 -0.82 11.11
C ALA A 169 12.47 0.34 11.79
N GLU A 170 11.76 1.17 11.02
CA GLU A 170 10.92 2.24 11.57
C GLU A 170 9.83 1.68 12.48
N LEU A 171 9.14 0.59 12.06
CA LEU A 171 8.10 -0.06 12.83
C LEU A 171 8.62 -0.71 14.12
N ALA A 172 9.83 -1.25 14.10
CA ALA A 172 10.46 -1.85 15.28
C ALA A 172 10.92 -0.81 16.32
N ASN A 173 11.19 0.43 15.89
CA ASN A 173 11.76 1.50 16.69
C ASN A 173 10.83 2.71 16.88
N VAL A 174 9.53 2.47 17.02
CA VAL A 174 8.58 3.57 17.28
C VAL A 174 8.74 4.14 18.68
N PRO A 175 8.42 5.45 18.88
CA PRO A 175 8.58 6.10 20.19
C PRO A 175 7.80 5.44 21.33
N SER A 176 6.73 4.72 21.01
CA SER A 176 5.91 3.97 21.97
C SER A 176 6.52 2.63 22.43
N GLY A 177 7.72 2.29 21.94
CA GLY A 177 8.37 1.00 22.16
C GLY A 177 8.11 -0.01 21.03
N SER A 178 8.87 -1.10 20.98
CA SER A 178 8.73 -2.13 19.96
C SER A 178 7.33 -2.78 20.00
N PRO A 179 6.62 -2.95 18.87
CA PRO A 179 5.29 -3.54 18.88
C PRO A 179 5.34 -5.07 19.09
N ASP A 180 4.27 -5.61 19.65
CA ASP A 180 4.03 -7.05 19.70
C ASP A 180 3.51 -7.58 18.34
N ARG A 181 2.74 -6.75 17.61
CA ARG A 181 2.06 -7.14 16.37
C ARG A 181 2.06 -6.01 15.35
N ILE A 182 2.33 -6.36 14.10
CA ILE A 182 2.19 -5.47 12.94
C ILE A 182 1.13 -6.06 12.00
N PHE A 183 0.08 -5.31 11.70
CA PHE A 183 -0.92 -5.66 10.70
C PHE A 183 -0.62 -4.92 9.39
N ALA A 184 -0.46 -5.66 8.29
CA ALA A 184 -0.20 -5.09 6.97
C ALA A 184 -1.05 -5.77 5.89
N PRO A 185 -1.51 -5.02 4.85
CA PRO A 185 -2.29 -5.58 3.77
C PRO A 185 -1.44 -6.42 2.81
N ILE A 186 -2.05 -7.45 2.23
CA ILE A 186 -1.43 -8.31 1.21
C ILE A 186 -2.17 -8.15 -0.12
N GLY A 187 -1.49 -7.60 -1.13
CA GLY A 187 -1.79 -7.83 -2.53
C GLY A 187 -0.86 -8.91 -3.09
N GLY A 188 0.22 -8.53 -3.75
CA GLY A 188 1.24 -9.46 -4.24
C GLY A 188 2.27 -9.94 -3.20
N GLY A 189 2.23 -9.45 -1.95
CA GLY A 189 3.11 -9.89 -0.86
C GLY A 189 4.36 -9.04 -0.62
N GLY A 190 4.73 -8.17 -1.56
CA GLY A 190 5.99 -7.41 -1.50
C GLY A 190 6.15 -6.49 -0.29
N LEU A 191 5.08 -5.78 0.14
CA LEU A 191 5.12 -4.91 1.33
C LEU A 191 5.47 -5.70 2.59
N LEU A 192 4.76 -6.79 2.83
CA LEU A 192 4.92 -7.60 4.03
C LEU A 192 6.29 -8.26 4.06
N THR A 193 6.77 -8.73 2.90
CA THR A 193 8.15 -9.23 2.73
C THR A 193 9.17 -8.14 3.06
N ALA A 194 8.97 -6.90 2.60
CA ALA A 194 9.89 -5.79 2.87
C ALA A 194 9.90 -5.42 4.35
N ILE A 195 8.74 -5.36 5.02
CA ILE A 195 8.65 -5.14 6.46
C ILE A 195 9.47 -6.21 7.19
N PHE A 196 9.25 -7.50 6.88
CA PHE A 196 9.97 -8.61 7.50
C PHE A 196 11.50 -8.49 7.34
N ARG A 197 11.97 -8.20 6.12
CA ARG A 197 13.40 -8.06 5.82
C ARG A 197 14.05 -6.86 6.49
N GLY A 198 13.27 -5.82 6.76
CA GLY A 198 13.70 -4.62 7.44
C GLY A 198 13.63 -4.69 8.97
N LEU A 199 13.03 -5.73 9.55
CA LEU A 199 13.04 -5.93 11.00
C LEU A 199 14.47 -6.19 11.48
N PRO A 200 14.88 -5.58 12.60
CA PRO A 200 16.17 -5.88 13.19
C PRO A 200 16.23 -7.35 13.60
N ASN A 201 17.41 -7.98 13.41
CA ASN A 201 17.61 -9.39 13.77
C ASN A 201 17.31 -9.59 15.28
N PRO A 202 16.44 -10.55 15.66
CA PRO A 202 16.08 -10.78 17.07
C PRO A 202 17.28 -11.04 17.99
N THR A 203 18.40 -11.49 17.42
CA THR A 203 19.65 -11.76 18.15
C THR A 203 20.44 -10.49 18.48
N SER A 204 20.12 -9.32 17.93
CA SER A 204 20.81 -8.04 18.18
C SER A 204 20.08 -7.12 19.16
N LEU A 205 18.89 -7.48 19.63
CA LEU A 205 18.13 -6.69 20.61
C LEU A 205 18.68 -6.95 22.03
N THR A 206 19.77 -6.30 22.37
CA THR A 206 20.27 -6.21 23.75
C THR A 206 19.44 -5.17 24.50
N GLY A 207 18.53 -5.62 25.36
CA GLY A 207 17.90 -4.79 26.38
C GLY A 207 16.42 -4.46 26.18
N HIS A 208 15.63 -5.03 27.01
CA HIS A 208 14.19 -4.92 27.31
C HIS A 208 13.28 -5.83 26.49
N ALA A 209 12.86 -6.92 27.15
CA ALA A 209 11.82 -7.88 26.81
C ALA A 209 11.86 -8.43 25.37
N ASN A 210 12.47 -9.56 25.25
CA ASN A 210 12.61 -10.51 24.13
C ASN A 210 11.25 -10.99 23.54
N ARG A 211 10.38 -10.07 23.11
CA ARG A 211 9.17 -10.43 22.36
C ARG A 211 9.45 -10.25 20.88
N ALA A 212 9.42 -11.35 20.15
CA ALA A 212 9.47 -11.32 18.68
C ALA A 212 8.25 -10.55 18.15
N ILE A 213 8.48 -9.60 17.25
CA ILE A 213 7.43 -8.87 16.54
C ILE A 213 6.70 -9.87 15.62
N ARG A 214 5.39 -10.05 15.81
CA ARG A 214 4.55 -10.91 14.97
C ARG A 214 3.96 -10.12 13.82
N ILE A 215 4.17 -10.57 12.59
CA ILE A 215 3.60 -9.96 11.40
C ILE A 215 2.29 -10.64 11.04
N HIS A 216 1.20 -9.86 11.02
CA HIS A 216 -0.12 -10.29 10.61
C HIS A 216 -0.41 -9.78 9.20
N GLY A 217 -0.63 -10.71 8.25
CA GLY A 217 -0.99 -10.38 6.89
C GLY A 217 -2.51 -10.35 6.72
N VAL A 218 -3.05 -9.27 6.14
CA VAL A 218 -4.49 -9.15 5.89
C VAL A 218 -4.77 -9.13 4.41
N GLN A 219 -5.66 -10.00 3.95
CA GLN A 219 -5.96 -10.19 2.53
C GLN A 219 -7.47 -10.15 2.30
N PRO A 220 -7.96 -9.48 1.23
CA PRO A 220 -9.35 -9.62 0.82
C PRO A 220 -9.68 -11.08 0.50
N SER A 221 -10.81 -11.58 0.99
CA SER A 221 -11.25 -12.97 0.74
C SER A 221 -11.39 -13.29 -0.74
N GLY A 222 -11.70 -12.27 -1.57
CA GLY A 222 -11.72 -12.39 -3.02
C GLY A 222 -10.35 -12.46 -3.70
N ASN A 223 -9.23 -12.48 -2.93
CA ASN A 223 -7.87 -12.65 -3.47
C ASN A 223 -7.01 -13.51 -2.53
N ASP A 224 -7.52 -14.64 -2.08
CA ASP A 224 -6.86 -15.54 -1.13
C ASP A 224 -5.70 -16.32 -1.78
N THR A 225 -4.57 -15.69 -1.96
CA THR A 225 -3.34 -16.32 -2.48
C THR A 225 -2.40 -16.80 -1.37
N VAL A 226 -2.47 -16.18 -0.16
CA VAL A 226 -1.51 -16.39 0.94
C VAL A 226 -2.18 -17.04 2.15
N VAL A 227 -3.31 -16.52 2.59
CA VAL A 227 -3.89 -16.87 3.91
C VAL A 227 -4.42 -18.30 3.93
N GLY A 228 -5.15 -18.74 2.90
CA GLY A 228 -5.62 -20.11 2.77
C GLY A 228 -4.48 -21.14 2.78
N PRO A 229 -3.45 -20.99 1.91
CA PRO A 229 -2.24 -21.81 1.94
C PRO A 229 -1.52 -21.80 3.30
N LEU A 230 -1.38 -20.64 3.95
CA LEU A 230 -0.77 -20.51 5.27
C LEU A 230 -1.51 -21.36 6.30
N ARG A 231 -2.84 -21.22 6.38
CA ARG A 231 -3.72 -22.00 7.30
C ARG A 231 -3.71 -23.49 6.99
N ALA A 232 -3.55 -23.85 5.73
CA ALA A 232 -3.42 -25.26 5.31
C ALA A 232 -2.00 -25.82 5.52
N GLY A 233 -1.09 -25.09 6.14
CA GLY A 233 0.28 -25.53 6.41
C GLY A 233 1.16 -25.67 5.16
N LYS A 234 0.77 -25.08 4.03
CA LYS A 234 1.55 -25.14 2.78
C LYS A 234 2.79 -24.25 2.86
N ASP A 235 3.85 -24.64 2.15
CA ASP A 235 5.10 -23.87 2.08
C ASP A 235 5.10 -22.82 0.97
N THR A 236 4.14 -22.87 0.07
CA THR A 236 4.00 -21.94 -1.04
C THR A 236 2.62 -21.34 -1.08
N ALA A 237 2.54 -20.08 -1.52
CA ALA A 237 1.30 -19.44 -1.89
C ALA A 237 0.67 -20.10 -3.11
N ARG A 238 -0.54 -19.69 -3.48
CA ARG A 238 -1.22 -20.19 -4.67
C ARG A 238 -1.42 -19.07 -5.71
N THR A 239 -1.40 -19.44 -6.97
CA THR A 239 -1.97 -18.62 -8.04
C THR A 239 -3.46 -18.98 -8.17
N LEU A 240 -4.31 -17.95 -8.27
CA LEU A 240 -5.76 -18.14 -8.45
C LEU A 240 -6.07 -18.55 -9.89
N GLY A 241 -7.13 -19.31 -10.07
CA GLY A 241 -7.68 -19.64 -11.37
C GLY A 241 -8.39 -18.44 -12.02
N ALA A 242 -8.75 -18.59 -13.29
CA ALA A 242 -9.56 -17.59 -13.99
C ALA A 242 -10.93 -17.43 -13.27
N GLY A 243 -11.32 -16.18 -12.95
CA GLY A 243 -12.55 -15.85 -12.26
C GLY A 243 -12.55 -16.05 -10.73
N GLU A 244 -11.46 -16.59 -10.14
CA GLU A 244 -11.36 -16.71 -8.68
C GLU A 244 -11.02 -15.38 -8.00
N ALA A 245 -10.30 -14.48 -8.68
CA ALA A 245 -10.01 -13.15 -8.15
C ALA A 245 -11.19 -12.21 -8.39
N HIS A 246 -11.86 -11.79 -7.32
CA HIS A 246 -13.09 -10.98 -7.41
C HIS A 246 -13.18 -9.85 -6.37
N THR A 247 -12.06 -9.46 -5.74
CA THR A 247 -12.04 -8.30 -4.83
C THR A 247 -12.15 -6.99 -5.59
N ALA A 248 -12.96 -6.08 -5.06
CA ALA A 248 -13.04 -4.69 -5.50
C ALA A 248 -12.01 -3.77 -4.83
N ILE A 249 -11.18 -4.31 -3.91
CA ILE A 249 -10.15 -3.53 -3.23
C ILE A 249 -8.97 -3.31 -4.17
N SER A 250 -8.94 -2.12 -4.76
CA SER A 250 -7.93 -1.74 -5.74
C SER A 250 -6.51 -1.88 -5.17
N GLY A 251 -5.61 -2.48 -5.96
CA GLY A 251 -4.22 -2.71 -5.57
C GLY A 251 -3.96 -3.98 -4.77
N LEU A 252 -5.02 -4.68 -4.29
CA LEU A 252 -4.89 -5.95 -3.58
C LEU A 252 -5.35 -7.17 -4.40
N GLY A 253 -5.98 -6.97 -5.55
CA GLY A 253 -6.32 -8.03 -6.50
C GLY A 253 -5.11 -8.47 -7.32
N VAL A 254 -4.20 -9.25 -6.73
CA VAL A 254 -3.00 -9.80 -7.39
C VAL A 254 -3.12 -11.32 -7.38
N PRO A 255 -3.62 -11.94 -8.48
CA PRO A 255 -3.99 -13.35 -8.48
C PRO A 255 -2.82 -14.32 -8.67
N ILE A 256 -1.62 -13.82 -8.92
CA ILE A 256 -0.41 -14.62 -9.19
C ILE A 256 0.59 -14.50 -8.02
N ASP A 257 1.40 -15.54 -7.85
CA ASP A 257 2.52 -15.50 -6.90
C ASP A 257 3.69 -14.70 -7.48
N LEU A 258 3.82 -13.44 -7.09
CA LEU A 258 5.01 -12.61 -7.30
C LEU A 258 5.91 -12.65 -6.06
N ASP A 259 5.36 -12.27 -4.91
CA ASP A 259 6.03 -12.30 -3.60
C ASP A 259 5.13 -12.97 -2.54
N ALA A 260 4.02 -13.57 -2.94
CA ALA A 260 3.04 -14.14 -2.03
C ALA A 260 3.64 -15.28 -1.19
N THR A 261 4.45 -16.14 -1.78
CA THR A 261 5.20 -17.18 -1.04
C THR A 261 6.19 -16.58 -0.05
N ARG A 262 6.88 -15.48 -0.40
CA ARG A 262 7.77 -14.77 0.53
C ARG A 262 7.01 -14.16 1.70
N ALA A 263 5.83 -13.60 1.45
CA ALA A 263 4.95 -13.07 2.49
C ALA A 263 4.43 -14.17 3.43
N LEU A 264 4.05 -15.34 2.90
CA LEU A 264 3.68 -16.51 3.68
C LEU A 264 4.80 -16.92 4.64
N HIS A 265 6.03 -17.00 4.15
CA HIS A 265 7.20 -17.32 4.98
C HIS A 265 7.46 -16.25 6.03
N ALA A 266 7.31 -14.96 5.71
CA ALA A 266 7.48 -13.86 6.65
C ALA A 266 6.48 -13.95 7.82
N ILE A 267 5.20 -14.21 7.54
CA ILE A 267 4.18 -14.41 8.57
C ILE A 267 4.56 -15.59 9.47
N ARG A 268 4.86 -16.74 8.88
CA ARG A 268 5.20 -17.96 9.60
C ARG A 268 6.46 -17.80 10.45
N SER A 269 7.51 -17.21 9.92
CA SER A 269 8.80 -17.03 10.59
C SER A 269 8.71 -16.12 11.81
N THR A 270 7.72 -15.23 11.86
CA THR A 270 7.50 -14.33 12.99
C THR A 270 6.47 -14.87 13.99
N GLY A 271 5.88 -16.05 13.75
CA GLY A 271 4.79 -16.58 14.57
C GLY A 271 3.52 -15.71 14.50
N GLY A 272 3.35 -14.96 13.41
CA GLY A 272 2.15 -14.19 13.12
C GLY A 272 1.03 -15.02 12.51
N ASP A 273 0.01 -14.35 11.99
CA ASP A 273 -1.16 -15.01 11.39
C ASP A 273 -1.64 -14.30 10.11
N GLY A 274 -2.48 -15.00 9.35
CA GLY A 274 -3.14 -14.48 8.15
C GLY A 274 -4.64 -14.28 8.38
N HIS A 275 -5.17 -13.13 7.95
CA HIS A 275 -6.58 -12.76 8.08
C HIS A 275 -7.22 -12.55 6.73
N LEU A 276 -8.35 -13.23 6.47
CA LEU A 276 -9.20 -12.99 5.30
C LEU A 276 -10.35 -12.08 5.72
N VAL A 277 -10.55 -10.99 5.00
CA VAL A 277 -11.60 -10.01 5.25
C VAL A 277 -12.48 -9.83 4.02
N ALA A 278 -13.78 -9.63 4.21
CA ALA A 278 -14.68 -9.24 3.13
C ALA A 278 -14.40 -7.79 2.69
N ASP A 279 -14.67 -7.48 1.41
CA ASP A 279 -14.54 -6.11 0.92
C ASP A 279 -15.42 -5.12 1.71
N SER A 280 -16.61 -5.56 2.16
CA SER A 280 -17.47 -4.76 3.04
C SER A 280 -16.81 -4.40 4.37
N SER A 281 -16.13 -5.37 5.02
CA SER A 281 -15.39 -5.09 6.27
C SER A 281 -14.26 -4.08 6.06
N VAL A 282 -13.63 -4.09 4.88
CA VAL A 282 -12.61 -3.09 4.52
C VAL A 282 -13.23 -1.69 4.39
N TRP A 283 -14.41 -1.59 3.76
CA TRP A 283 -15.12 -0.32 3.64
C TRP A 283 -15.62 0.21 4.98
N ASP A 284 -16.07 -0.67 5.87
CA ASP A 284 -16.46 -0.31 7.25
C ASP A 284 -15.24 0.22 8.04
N ALA A 285 -14.09 -0.45 7.92
CA ALA A 285 -12.83 0.02 8.53
C ALA A 285 -12.40 1.38 7.96
N GLN A 286 -12.55 1.59 6.65
CA GLN A 286 -12.30 2.88 6.00
C GLN A 286 -13.19 3.99 6.58
N ALA A 287 -14.47 3.70 6.76
CA ALA A 287 -15.44 4.65 7.35
C ALA A 287 -15.09 4.97 8.81
N MET A 288 -14.72 3.96 9.61
CA MET A 288 -14.31 4.16 11.01
C MET A 288 -13.04 5.02 11.11
N LEU A 289 -12.04 4.76 10.28
CA LEU A 289 -10.82 5.58 10.22
C LEU A 289 -11.14 7.04 9.88
N ALA A 290 -11.98 7.27 8.87
CA ALA A 290 -12.31 8.63 8.45
C ALA A 290 -13.14 9.37 9.51
N ARG A 291 -14.20 8.75 10.04
CA ARG A 291 -15.18 9.41 10.91
C ARG A 291 -14.76 9.54 12.35
N HIS A 292 -13.96 8.60 12.85
CA HIS A 292 -13.61 8.54 14.27
C HIS A 292 -12.12 8.78 14.56
N GLU A 293 -11.23 8.53 13.59
CA GLU A 293 -9.80 8.80 13.75
C GLU A 293 -9.35 10.03 12.94
N GLY A 294 -10.20 10.55 12.03
CA GLY A 294 -9.85 11.66 11.14
C GLY A 294 -8.83 11.28 10.06
N LEU A 295 -8.72 9.99 9.74
CA LEU A 295 -7.75 9.45 8.80
C LEU A 295 -8.42 9.05 7.49
N PHE A 296 -8.14 9.81 6.42
CA PHE A 296 -8.68 9.55 5.08
C PHE A 296 -7.78 8.61 4.30
N ILE A 297 -8.09 7.31 4.36
CA ILE A 297 -7.27 6.20 3.85
C ILE A 297 -7.96 5.52 2.67
N GLU A 298 -7.20 5.07 1.66
CA GLU A 298 -7.73 4.22 0.60
C GLU A 298 -8.13 2.83 1.13
N PRO A 299 -9.05 2.09 0.46
CA PRO A 299 -9.46 0.76 0.93
C PRO A 299 -8.29 -0.20 1.14
N ALA A 300 -7.30 -0.21 0.24
CA ALA A 300 -6.12 -1.06 0.40
C ALA A 300 -5.38 -0.81 1.72
N GLY A 301 -5.24 0.45 2.14
CA GLY A 301 -4.63 0.82 3.42
C GLY A 301 -5.51 0.47 4.63
N SER A 302 -6.83 0.54 4.48
CA SER A 302 -7.80 0.21 5.53
C SER A 302 -7.92 -1.30 5.79
N THR A 303 -7.44 -2.13 4.86
CA THR A 303 -7.49 -3.60 4.97
C THR A 303 -6.76 -4.11 6.20
N SER A 304 -5.61 -3.53 6.58
CA SER A 304 -4.89 -3.88 7.81
C SER A 304 -5.76 -3.72 9.06
N VAL A 305 -6.56 -2.66 9.10
CA VAL A 305 -7.47 -2.34 10.21
C VAL A 305 -8.68 -3.29 10.22
N ALA A 306 -9.22 -3.64 9.06
CA ALA A 306 -10.31 -4.63 8.98
C ALA A 306 -9.88 -5.97 9.58
N GLY A 307 -8.69 -6.47 9.25
CA GLY A 307 -8.15 -7.70 9.84
C GLY A 307 -7.88 -7.59 11.34
N LEU A 308 -7.42 -6.44 11.82
CA LEU A 308 -7.29 -6.19 13.26
C LEU A 308 -8.65 -6.24 13.97
N ILE A 309 -9.68 -5.60 13.43
CA ILE A 309 -11.03 -5.58 14.01
C ILE A 309 -11.57 -7.01 14.16
N ASP A 310 -11.45 -7.83 13.11
CA ASP A 310 -11.90 -9.21 13.14
C ASP A 310 -11.11 -10.04 14.16
N ALA A 311 -9.78 -9.89 14.21
CA ALA A 311 -8.92 -10.57 15.17
C ALA A 311 -9.22 -10.16 16.63
N ALA A 312 -9.47 -8.87 16.88
CA ALA A 312 -9.83 -8.37 18.20
C ALA A 312 -11.19 -8.89 18.67
N ARG A 313 -12.20 -8.87 17.79
CA ARG A 313 -13.53 -9.43 18.08
C ARG A 313 -13.51 -10.94 18.35
N ALA A 314 -12.59 -11.64 17.69
CA ALA A 314 -12.36 -13.07 17.93
C ALA A 314 -11.52 -13.36 19.19
N GLY A 315 -11.14 -12.34 19.98
CA GLY A 315 -10.35 -12.51 21.19
C GLY A 315 -8.89 -12.91 20.95
N GLN A 316 -8.38 -12.75 19.75
CA GLN A 316 -7.01 -13.13 19.37
C GLN A 316 -5.96 -12.07 19.75
N ILE A 317 -6.40 -10.88 20.13
CA ILE A 317 -5.54 -9.74 20.49
C ILE A 317 -5.73 -9.43 21.97
N GLY A 318 -4.65 -9.41 22.73
CA GLY A 318 -4.69 -9.03 24.14
C GLY A 318 -4.90 -7.53 24.31
N ALA A 319 -5.62 -7.12 25.37
CA ALA A 319 -5.91 -5.70 25.63
C ALA A 319 -4.65 -4.83 25.79
N ASP A 320 -3.53 -5.43 26.22
CA ASP A 320 -2.25 -4.77 26.43
C ASP A 320 -1.26 -4.98 25.28
N ASP A 321 -1.60 -5.78 24.26
CA ASP A 321 -0.76 -5.98 23.09
C ASP A 321 -0.50 -4.62 22.43
N HIS A 322 0.77 -4.32 22.15
CA HIS A 322 1.17 -3.16 21.35
C HIS A 322 1.01 -3.50 19.87
N VAL A 323 -0.01 -2.92 19.24
CA VAL A 323 -0.41 -3.23 17.86
C VAL A 323 -0.19 -2.04 16.96
N ILE A 324 0.41 -2.25 15.80
CA ILE A 324 0.54 -1.23 14.75
C ILE A 324 -0.15 -1.71 13.47
N CYS A 325 -1.08 -0.91 12.93
CA CYS A 325 -1.62 -1.10 11.59
C CYS A 325 -0.91 -0.18 10.59
N VAL A 326 -0.48 -0.72 9.45
CA VAL A 326 0.16 0.04 8.37
C VAL A 326 -0.90 0.57 7.42
N LEU A 327 -1.07 1.89 7.36
CA LEU A 327 -2.02 2.60 6.49
C LEU A 327 -1.30 3.04 5.22
N THR A 328 -1.45 2.26 4.15
CA THR A 328 -0.54 2.25 3.00
C THR A 328 -0.71 3.36 2.00
N GLY A 329 -1.93 3.94 1.88
CA GLY A 329 -2.21 4.95 0.87
C GLY A 329 -3.37 5.87 1.23
N HIS A 330 -3.34 7.08 0.68
CA HIS A 330 -4.28 8.16 0.96
C HIS A 330 -5.62 7.93 0.24
N GLY A 331 -6.73 8.35 0.85
CA GLY A 331 -8.09 8.20 0.31
C GLY A 331 -8.27 8.78 -1.10
N PHE A 332 -7.64 9.89 -1.41
CA PHE A 332 -7.68 10.50 -2.75
C PHE A 332 -7.07 9.64 -3.88
N LYS A 333 -6.39 8.55 -3.55
CA LYS A 333 -5.84 7.59 -4.53
C LYS A 333 -6.91 6.71 -5.18
N ASP A 334 -8.07 6.57 -4.54
CA ASP A 334 -9.21 5.81 -5.05
C ASP A 334 -10.48 6.66 -5.05
N GLY A 335 -10.70 7.42 -6.13
CA GLY A 335 -11.84 8.32 -6.27
C GLY A 335 -13.20 7.62 -6.11
N PRO A 336 -13.46 6.49 -6.78
CA PRO A 336 -14.71 5.75 -6.59
C PRO A 336 -14.96 5.32 -5.14
N ALA A 337 -13.94 4.87 -4.43
CA ALA A 337 -14.06 4.50 -3.02
C ALA A 337 -14.30 5.73 -2.13
N SER A 338 -13.70 6.87 -2.45
CA SER A 338 -13.93 8.12 -1.74
C SER A 338 -15.35 8.65 -1.91
N ILE A 339 -15.91 8.55 -3.12
CA ILE A 339 -17.32 8.90 -3.40
C ILE A 339 -18.24 7.98 -2.61
N ARG A 340 -18.07 6.65 -2.70
CA ARG A 340 -18.87 5.70 -1.91
C ARG A 340 -18.82 6.00 -0.41
N LEU A 341 -17.64 6.36 0.14
CA LEU A 341 -17.51 6.70 1.55
C LEU A 341 -18.31 7.95 1.92
N ALA A 342 -18.34 8.95 1.04
CA ALA A 342 -19.12 10.17 1.22
C ALA A 342 -20.64 9.90 1.11
N ASP A 343 -21.07 9.10 0.13
CA ASP A 343 -22.48 8.78 -0.11
C ASP A 343 -23.14 7.96 1.02
N HIS A 344 -22.33 7.28 1.83
CA HIS A 344 -22.81 6.59 3.04
C HIS A 344 -22.99 7.54 4.25
N HIS A 345 -22.84 8.84 4.05
CA HIS A 345 -23.15 9.83 5.10
C HIS A 345 -24.65 10.16 5.05
N PRO A 346 -25.38 10.09 6.17
CA PRO A 346 -26.84 10.23 6.17
C PRO A 346 -27.36 11.64 5.92
N LEU A 347 -26.50 12.62 5.77
CA LEU A 347 -26.89 14.03 5.62
C LEU A 347 -26.48 14.55 4.24
N ASP A 348 -27.48 14.91 3.43
CA ASP A 348 -27.28 15.68 2.22
C ASP A 348 -26.73 17.08 2.54
N PRO A 349 -25.84 17.65 1.68
CA PRO A 349 -25.41 19.02 1.84
C PRO A 349 -26.58 19.98 1.81
N ALA A 350 -26.78 20.77 2.87
CA ALA A 350 -27.80 21.81 2.88
C ALA A 350 -27.32 23.04 2.09
N ILE A 351 -28.21 23.58 1.27
CA ILE A 351 -27.99 24.87 0.59
C ILE A 351 -28.86 25.90 1.30
N LEU A 352 -28.23 26.97 1.80
CA LEU A 352 -28.88 28.04 2.53
C LEU A 352 -28.44 29.39 1.97
N ASP A 353 -29.32 30.38 2.04
CA ASP A 353 -28.91 31.78 1.90
C ASP A 353 -28.11 32.24 3.13
N ALA A 354 -27.19 33.18 2.92
CA ALA A 354 -26.34 33.66 4.01
C ALA A 354 -27.14 34.25 5.20
N THR A 355 -28.36 34.76 4.95
CA THR A 355 -29.30 35.29 5.94
C THR A 355 -29.93 34.22 6.80
N ASP A 356 -29.93 32.94 6.36
CA ASP A 356 -30.55 31.83 7.09
C ASP A 356 -29.58 31.10 8.01
N LEU A 357 -28.31 31.54 8.06
CA LEU A 357 -27.27 31.02 8.95
C LEU A 357 -27.51 31.52 10.39
N THR A 358 -28.37 30.86 11.16
CA THR A 358 -28.71 31.20 12.53
C THR A 358 -28.20 30.16 13.52
N GLY A 359 -27.98 30.55 14.78
CA GLY A 359 -27.64 29.62 15.86
C GLY A 359 -28.70 28.52 16.05
N GLU A 360 -29.96 28.84 15.79
CA GLU A 360 -31.09 27.92 15.87
C GLU A 360 -31.03 26.86 14.80
N TYR A 361 -30.65 27.23 13.55
CA TYR A 361 -30.39 26.27 12.48
C TYR A 361 -29.29 25.27 12.85
N PHE A 362 -28.15 25.78 13.34
CA PHE A 362 -27.02 24.91 13.73
C PHE A 362 -27.36 23.98 14.90
N ALA A 363 -28.09 24.50 15.91
CA ALA A 363 -28.56 23.64 17.01
C ALA A 363 -29.44 22.47 16.52
N ARG A 364 -30.28 22.72 15.49
CA ARG A 364 -31.17 21.70 14.94
C ARG A 364 -30.45 20.60 14.19
N ILE A 365 -29.35 20.92 13.45
CA ILE A 365 -28.61 19.91 12.68
C ILE A 365 -27.64 19.10 13.53
N LEU A 366 -27.36 19.54 14.77
CA LEU A 366 -26.48 18.83 15.72
C LEU A 366 -27.25 17.80 16.57
N ASN A 367 -28.58 17.86 16.59
CA ASN A 367 -29.49 16.93 17.27
C ASN A 367 -30.05 15.89 16.27
#